data_db784adeaa9104b8224dceb8ee4b4514
#
_entry.id   db784adeaa9104b8224dceb8ee4b4514
#
_cell.length_a   1.000
_cell.length_b   1.000
_cell.length_c   1.000
_cell.angle_alpha   90.00
_cell.angle_beta   90.00
_cell.angle_gamma   90.00
#
_symmetry.space_group_name_H-M   'P 1'
#
loop_
_entity.id
_entity.type
_entity.pdbx_description
1 polymer ?
#
loop_
_entity_poly.entity_id
_entity_poly.type
_entity_poly.pdbx_seq_one_letter_code
_entity_poly.pdbx_strand_id
1 'polypeptide(L)'
;TLSLHDALPISVRIDAIVVSSQHAPEIPMEQIRADIMEHVIKPIVPAEMLDADTKYYINPTGRFVIGGPQGDSGLTGRKIIVDTYGGMARHGGGAFSGKDPTKVDRSAAYAARYVAKNIVAAGLADKCEIQLAYAIGVAQPVSVLVDTFGTGKIDDDKIADLVRKNFSLSPAAIIKALDLRRPIYKQTAAYGHMGRTDIDLPWERTDKASSLKEQAGL
;
A
#
# COMPACT_ATOMS: atom_id res chain seq x y z
N THR A 1 4.75 -3.21 -0.10
CA THR A 1 5.67 -2.70 -1.13
C THR A 1 4.99 -1.53 -1.82
N LEU A 2 5.40 -0.30 -1.52
CA LEU A 2 5.02 0.85 -2.34
C LEU A 2 5.46 0.52 -3.76
N SER A 3 4.54 0.60 -4.73
CA SER A 3 4.96 0.69 -6.11
C SER A 3 5.89 1.89 -6.20
N LEU A 4 7.10 1.70 -6.71
CA LEU A 4 8.02 2.80 -7.00
C LEU A 4 7.35 3.89 -7.87
N HIS A 5 6.37 3.51 -8.68
CA HIS A 5 5.57 4.42 -9.50
C HIS A 5 4.75 5.43 -8.69
N ASP A 6 4.26 5.04 -7.51
CA ASP A 6 3.49 5.95 -6.65
C ASP A 6 4.40 6.89 -5.84
N ALA A 7 5.70 6.57 -5.71
CA ALA A 7 6.70 7.36 -5.00
C ALA A 7 7.59 8.22 -5.91
N LEU A 8 7.75 7.86 -7.19
CA LEU A 8 8.64 8.53 -8.14
C LEU A 8 8.40 10.04 -8.32
N PRO A 9 7.17 10.58 -8.31
CA PRO A 9 6.97 12.02 -8.45
C PRO A 9 7.43 12.84 -7.24
N ILE A 10 7.73 12.19 -6.10
CA ILE A 10 8.02 12.83 -4.82
C ILE A 10 9.46 12.60 -4.38
N SER A 11 10.02 11.43 -4.71
CA SER A 11 11.37 11.03 -4.31
C SER A 11 12.40 11.53 -5.31
N VAL A 12 13.40 12.25 -4.83
CA VAL A 12 14.45 12.88 -5.67
C VAL A 12 15.69 11.99 -5.77
N ARG A 13 15.97 11.20 -4.72
CA ARG A 13 17.12 10.28 -4.63
C ARG A 13 16.90 9.23 -3.54
N ILE A 14 17.69 8.17 -3.60
CA ILE A 14 17.73 7.14 -2.57
C ILE A 14 18.98 7.35 -1.70
N ASP A 15 18.79 7.62 -0.40
CA ASP A 15 19.89 7.81 0.54
C ASP A 15 20.51 6.48 0.97
N ALA A 16 19.69 5.44 1.20
CA ALA A 16 20.19 4.15 1.65
C ALA A 16 19.34 2.99 1.13
N ILE A 17 19.99 1.87 0.82
CA ILE A 17 19.38 0.60 0.45
C ILE A 17 19.85 -0.45 1.44
N VAL A 18 18.90 -1.16 2.05
CA VAL A 18 19.17 -2.27 2.98
C VAL A 18 18.61 -3.55 2.38
N VAL A 19 19.48 -4.56 2.22
CA VAL A 19 19.07 -5.88 1.74
C VAL A 19 19.64 -6.94 2.69
N SER A 20 18.78 -7.84 3.14
CA SER A 20 19.18 -9.03 3.89
C SER A 20 18.78 -10.27 3.10
N SER A 21 19.75 -11.09 2.77
CA SER A 21 19.54 -12.31 1.98
C SER A 21 20.20 -13.51 2.66
N GLN A 22 19.41 -14.57 2.86
CA GLN A 22 19.93 -15.86 3.28
C GLN A 22 20.81 -16.44 2.18
N HIS A 23 21.87 -17.14 2.58
CA HIS A 23 22.82 -17.72 1.64
C HIS A 23 23.37 -19.05 2.16
N ALA A 24 23.93 -19.85 1.26
CA ALA A 24 24.64 -21.07 1.62
C ALA A 24 25.93 -20.76 2.40
N PRO A 25 26.35 -21.63 3.34
CA PRO A 25 27.47 -21.35 4.23
C PRO A 25 28.82 -21.20 3.52
N GLU A 26 28.98 -21.78 2.34
CA GLU A 26 30.21 -21.74 1.53
C GLU A 26 30.39 -20.43 0.75
N ILE A 27 29.32 -19.63 0.57
CA ILE A 27 29.36 -18.40 -0.24
C ILE A 27 30.01 -17.26 0.57
N PRO A 28 31.09 -16.64 0.07
CA PRO A 28 31.73 -15.54 0.76
C PRO A 28 30.88 -14.26 0.67
N MET A 29 30.96 -13.43 1.71
CA MET A 29 30.17 -12.20 1.81
C MET A 29 30.42 -11.20 0.67
N GLU A 30 31.63 -11.20 0.11
CA GLU A 30 31.98 -10.36 -1.05
C GLU A 30 31.17 -10.74 -2.28
N GLN A 31 31.04 -12.07 -2.52
CA GLN A 31 30.21 -12.57 -3.61
C GLN A 31 28.75 -12.19 -3.42
N ILE A 32 28.20 -12.35 -2.22
CA ILE A 32 26.82 -12.00 -1.90
C ILE A 32 26.57 -10.51 -2.18
N ARG A 33 27.47 -9.63 -1.77
CA ARG A 33 27.35 -8.20 -2.02
C ARG A 33 27.38 -7.87 -3.52
N ALA A 34 28.27 -8.50 -4.27
CA ALA A 34 28.33 -8.33 -5.71
C ALA A 34 27.06 -8.81 -6.41
N ASP A 35 26.58 -10.00 -6.07
CA ASP A 35 25.38 -10.60 -6.66
C ASP A 35 24.12 -9.79 -6.35
N ILE A 36 23.94 -9.35 -5.10
CA ILE A 36 22.81 -8.50 -4.71
C ILE A 36 22.86 -7.16 -5.43
N MET A 37 24.02 -6.55 -5.56
CA MET A 37 24.17 -5.31 -6.31
C MET A 37 23.77 -5.50 -7.77
N GLU A 38 24.30 -6.53 -8.43
CA GLU A 38 24.14 -6.74 -9.87
C GLU A 38 22.74 -7.27 -10.24
N HIS A 39 22.24 -8.23 -9.47
CA HIS A 39 21.04 -8.97 -9.83
C HIS A 39 19.77 -8.51 -9.11
N VAL A 40 19.89 -7.70 -8.05
CA VAL A 40 18.75 -7.22 -7.27
C VAL A 40 18.63 -5.69 -7.33
N ILE A 41 19.68 -4.98 -6.91
CA ILE A 41 19.58 -3.50 -6.77
C ILE A 41 19.53 -2.83 -8.14
N LYS A 42 20.51 -3.06 -9.00
CA LYS A 42 20.58 -2.41 -10.32
C LYS A 42 19.37 -2.66 -11.22
N PRO A 43 18.79 -3.87 -11.29
CA PRO A 43 17.61 -4.10 -12.13
C PRO A 43 16.31 -3.49 -11.60
N ILE A 44 16.22 -3.23 -10.29
CA ILE A 44 14.98 -2.78 -9.64
C ILE A 44 14.98 -1.27 -9.41
N VAL A 45 16.13 -0.70 -9.06
CA VAL A 45 16.23 0.71 -8.69
C VAL A 45 16.61 1.54 -9.92
N PRO A 46 15.82 2.57 -10.27
CA PRO A 46 16.17 3.48 -11.37
C PRO A 46 17.52 4.14 -11.13
N ALA A 47 18.40 4.08 -12.14
CA ALA A 47 19.77 4.57 -12.01
C ALA A 47 19.85 6.06 -11.67
N GLU A 48 18.88 6.85 -12.12
CA GLU A 48 18.78 8.29 -11.84
C GLU A 48 18.49 8.62 -10.37
N MET A 49 18.03 7.63 -9.58
CA MET A 49 17.79 7.79 -8.16
C MET A 49 19.01 7.44 -7.30
N LEU A 50 20.07 6.92 -7.92
CA LEU A 50 21.30 6.51 -7.26
C LEU A 50 22.42 7.52 -7.55
N ASP A 51 23.23 7.81 -6.54
CA ASP A 51 24.42 8.67 -6.67
C ASP A 51 25.59 8.12 -5.84
N ALA A 52 26.71 8.89 -5.82
CA ALA A 52 27.90 8.50 -5.09
C ALA A 52 27.71 8.46 -3.56
N ASP A 53 26.69 9.13 -3.05
CA ASP A 53 26.37 9.21 -1.61
C ASP A 53 25.37 8.15 -1.18
N THR A 54 24.76 7.39 -2.13
CA THR A 54 23.84 6.31 -1.82
C THR A 54 24.54 5.19 -1.06
N LYS A 55 24.02 4.86 0.12
CA LYS A 55 24.59 3.85 1.01
C LYS A 55 23.97 2.48 0.76
N TYR A 56 24.81 1.47 0.69
CA TYR A 56 24.36 0.07 0.47
C TYR A 56 24.68 -0.78 1.68
N TYR A 57 23.66 -1.31 2.34
CA TYR A 57 23.75 -2.19 3.49
C TYR A 57 23.29 -3.61 3.10
N ILE A 58 24.20 -4.42 2.60
CA ILE A 58 23.92 -5.79 2.19
C ILE A 58 24.42 -6.74 3.27
N ASN A 59 23.51 -7.49 3.91
CA ASN A 59 23.78 -8.31 5.08
C ASN A 59 24.64 -7.56 6.12
N PRO A 60 24.21 -6.39 6.63
CA PRO A 60 25.06 -5.56 7.48
C PRO A 60 25.45 -6.21 8.80
N THR A 61 24.68 -7.21 9.28
CA THR A 61 24.98 -7.99 10.49
C THR A 61 25.92 -9.16 10.23
N GLY A 62 26.36 -9.35 8.97
CA GLY A 62 27.23 -10.45 8.57
C GLY A 62 26.49 -11.62 7.95
N ARG A 63 26.97 -12.85 8.21
CA ARG A 63 26.46 -14.08 7.59
C ARG A 63 25.02 -14.38 7.99
N PHE A 64 24.20 -14.72 7.01
CA PHE A 64 22.80 -15.09 7.19
C PHE A 64 22.56 -16.49 6.58
N VAL A 65 23.01 -17.53 7.27
CA VAL A 65 22.91 -18.92 6.82
C VAL A 65 21.64 -19.59 7.33
N ILE A 66 21.29 -19.37 8.60
CA ILE A 66 20.07 -19.91 9.21
C ILE A 66 18.93 -18.91 9.03
N GLY A 67 17.90 -19.32 8.29
CA GLY A 67 16.72 -18.49 8.04
C GLY A 67 15.44 -19.31 8.01
N GLY A 68 14.36 -18.69 7.55
CA GLY A 68 13.03 -19.28 7.56
C GLY A 68 12.54 -19.60 8.98
N PRO A 69 11.62 -20.58 9.14
CA PRO A 69 11.03 -20.90 10.44
C PRO A 69 12.03 -21.34 11.53
N GLN A 70 13.19 -21.82 11.12
CA GLN A 70 14.26 -22.20 12.04
C GLN A 70 14.95 -20.99 12.65
N GLY A 71 15.13 -19.93 11.87
CA GLY A 71 15.73 -18.67 12.33
C GLY A 71 14.72 -17.76 13.02
N ASP A 72 13.56 -17.58 12.41
CA ASP A 72 12.48 -16.73 12.91
C ASP A 72 11.13 -17.19 12.38
N SER A 73 10.24 -17.62 13.26
CA SER A 73 8.89 -18.05 12.90
C SER A 73 7.98 -16.85 12.72
N GLY A 74 7.50 -16.64 11.48
CA GLY A 74 6.54 -15.61 11.16
C GLY A 74 5.08 -16.05 11.34
N LEU A 75 4.19 -15.08 11.55
CA LEU A 75 2.75 -15.27 11.51
C LEU A 75 2.13 -14.35 10.46
N THR A 76 1.10 -14.84 9.77
CA THR A 76 0.32 -14.03 8.82
C THR A 76 -0.31 -12.83 9.53
N GLY A 77 -0.24 -11.65 8.92
CA GLY A 77 -0.79 -10.41 9.50
C GLY A 77 0.09 -9.75 10.57
N ARG A 78 1.34 -10.17 10.74
CA ARG A 78 2.31 -9.54 11.66
C ARG A 78 3.21 -8.50 10.98
N LYS A 79 3.02 -8.25 9.68
CA LYS A 79 3.74 -7.25 8.88
C LYS A 79 2.75 -6.28 8.22
N ILE A 80 1.83 -5.71 9.02
CA ILE A 80 0.72 -4.88 8.53
C ILE A 80 1.16 -3.65 7.74
N ILE A 81 2.30 -3.08 8.03
CA ILE A 81 2.84 -1.94 7.31
C ILE A 81 3.46 -2.38 5.97
N VAL A 82 4.12 -3.54 5.93
CA VAL A 82 4.62 -4.16 4.68
C VAL A 82 3.46 -4.58 3.78
N ASP A 83 2.37 -5.08 4.38
CA ASP A 83 1.16 -5.47 3.65
C ASP A 83 0.45 -4.29 2.98
N THR A 84 0.71 -3.05 3.38
CA THR A 84 0.00 -1.85 2.97
C THR A 84 0.92 -0.81 2.32
N TYR A 85 1.38 0.20 3.05
CA TYR A 85 2.03 1.39 2.49
C TYR A 85 3.49 1.57 2.87
N GLY A 86 4.11 0.63 3.56
CA GLY A 86 5.53 0.67 3.91
C GLY A 86 5.95 1.87 4.79
N GLY A 87 5.00 2.49 5.48
CA GLY A 87 5.23 3.68 6.30
C GLY A 87 4.99 5.02 5.60
N MET A 88 4.67 5.03 4.28
CA MET A 88 4.34 6.26 3.55
C MET A 88 3.03 6.89 4.01
N ALA A 89 2.01 6.08 4.32
CA ALA A 89 0.71 6.53 4.80
C ALA A 89 0.42 5.96 6.19
N ARG A 90 -0.54 6.59 6.88
CA ARG A 90 -1.03 6.12 8.18
C ARG A 90 -1.74 4.77 8.05
N HIS A 91 -1.77 4.02 9.13
CA HIS A 91 -2.40 2.71 9.19
C HIS A 91 -3.31 2.63 10.44
N GLY A 92 -4.48 2.03 10.30
CA GLY A 92 -5.44 1.87 11.41
C GLY A 92 -5.08 0.78 12.41
N GLY A 93 -4.05 -0.03 12.16
CA GLY A 93 -3.56 -1.09 13.05
C GLY A 93 -4.17 -2.47 12.80
N GLY A 94 -5.20 -2.59 11.97
CA GLY A 94 -5.88 -3.86 11.68
C GLY A 94 -5.14 -4.74 10.67
N ALA A 95 -4.84 -5.98 11.03
CA ALA A 95 -4.32 -6.97 10.10
C ALA A 95 -5.40 -7.40 9.10
N PHE A 96 -5.02 -7.69 7.85
CA PHE A 96 -5.95 -8.16 6.81
C PHE A 96 -6.05 -9.67 6.76
N SER A 97 -4.93 -10.34 6.62
CA SER A 97 -4.85 -11.80 6.52
C SER A 97 -5.45 -12.48 7.77
N GLY A 98 -6.19 -13.57 7.54
CA GLY A 98 -6.91 -14.27 8.60
C GLY A 98 -8.30 -13.71 8.92
N LYS A 99 -8.70 -12.59 8.30
CA LYS A 99 -10.03 -11.98 8.45
C LYS A 99 -10.83 -12.12 7.16
N ASP A 100 -12.10 -12.48 7.29
CA ASP A 100 -13.04 -12.41 6.17
C ASP A 100 -13.50 -10.95 5.91
N PRO A 101 -14.14 -10.64 4.77
CA PRO A 101 -14.49 -9.27 4.41
C PRO A 101 -15.56 -8.61 5.32
N THR A 102 -16.21 -9.34 6.22
CA THR A 102 -17.13 -8.73 7.19
C THR A 102 -16.40 -7.88 8.24
N LYS A 103 -15.10 -8.10 8.42
CA LYS A 103 -14.25 -7.34 9.33
C LYS A 103 -13.81 -6.03 8.66
N VAL A 104 -14.22 -4.92 9.23
CA VAL A 104 -13.92 -3.57 8.70
C VAL A 104 -12.43 -3.24 8.69
N ASP A 105 -11.63 -3.81 9.57
CA ASP A 105 -10.17 -3.72 9.53
C ASP A 105 -9.62 -4.06 8.13
N ARG A 106 -10.25 -5.01 7.44
CA ARG A 106 -9.88 -5.40 6.08
C ARG A 106 -10.70 -4.65 5.04
N SER A 107 -12.01 -4.79 5.06
CA SER A 107 -12.90 -4.27 4.00
C SER A 107 -12.91 -2.74 3.94
N ALA A 108 -12.88 -2.05 5.09
CA ALA A 108 -12.84 -0.59 5.09
C ALA A 108 -11.48 -0.04 4.65
N ALA A 109 -10.37 -0.72 4.94
CA ALA A 109 -9.06 -0.34 4.43
C ALA A 109 -9.02 -0.44 2.89
N TYR A 110 -9.61 -1.48 2.30
CA TYR A 110 -9.76 -1.59 0.85
C TYR A 110 -10.68 -0.52 0.27
N ALA A 111 -11.80 -0.21 0.95
CA ALA A 111 -12.69 0.87 0.54
C ALA A 111 -12.01 2.24 0.60
N ALA A 112 -11.26 2.53 1.66
CA ALA A 112 -10.50 3.77 1.78
C ALA A 112 -9.46 3.91 0.65
N ARG A 113 -8.77 2.80 0.29
CA ARG A 113 -7.86 2.77 -0.87
C ARG A 113 -8.58 3.07 -2.17
N TYR A 114 -9.71 2.42 -2.41
CA TYR A 114 -10.53 2.64 -3.59
C TYR A 114 -11.00 4.09 -3.71
N VAL A 115 -11.48 4.68 -2.62
CA VAL A 115 -11.90 6.08 -2.57
C VAL A 115 -10.73 7.02 -2.87
N ALA A 116 -9.61 6.88 -2.16
CA ALA A 116 -8.44 7.75 -2.35
C ALA A 116 -7.89 7.69 -3.78
N LYS A 117 -7.83 6.49 -4.38
CA LYS A 117 -7.40 6.33 -5.78
C LYS A 117 -8.32 7.04 -6.77
N ASN A 118 -9.63 6.97 -6.56
CA ASN A 118 -10.58 7.64 -7.42
C ASN A 118 -10.50 9.16 -7.30
N ILE A 119 -10.25 9.71 -6.10
CA ILE A 119 -10.05 11.15 -5.88
C ILE A 119 -8.82 11.64 -6.65
N VAL A 120 -7.68 10.96 -6.51
CA VAL A 120 -6.44 11.33 -7.21
C VAL A 120 -6.60 11.15 -8.72
N ALA A 121 -7.17 10.04 -9.18
CA ALA A 121 -7.42 9.79 -10.62
C ALA A 121 -8.41 10.80 -11.24
N ALA A 122 -9.34 11.34 -10.46
CA ALA A 122 -10.24 12.42 -10.87
C ALA A 122 -9.53 13.79 -11.01
N GLY A 123 -8.29 13.90 -10.53
CA GLY A 123 -7.54 15.15 -10.50
C GLY A 123 -7.99 16.13 -9.42
N LEU A 124 -8.74 15.67 -8.41
CA LEU A 124 -9.20 16.50 -7.30
C LEU A 124 -8.07 16.83 -6.33
N ALA A 125 -7.04 16.00 -6.25
CA ALA A 125 -5.84 16.21 -5.44
C ALA A 125 -4.67 15.41 -6.03
N ASP A 126 -3.44 15.81 -5.71
CA ASP A 126 -2.24 15.06 -6.09
C ASP A 126 -1.95 13.93 -5.08
N LYS A 127 -2.42 14.11 -3.83
CA LYS A 127 -2.34 13.13 -2.74
C LYS A 127 -3.66 13.11 -1.98
N CYS A 128 -4.03 11.93 -1.48
CA CYS A 128 -5.25 11.79 -0.69
C CYS A 128 -5.12 10.66 0.32
N GLU A 129 -5.47 10.95 1.56
CA GLU A 129 -5.64 9.97 2.63
C GLU A 129 -7.10 9.98 3.08
N ILE A 130 -7.67 8.80 3.30
CA ILE A 130 -9.03 8.61 3.78
C ILE A 130 -9.01 7.89 5.10
N GLN A 131 -9.63 8.47 6.12
CA GLN A 131 -9.85 7.81 7.39
C GLN A 131 -11.34 7.47 7.56
N LEU A 132 -11.63 6.20 7.86
CA LEU A 132 -12.96 5.70 8.17
C LEU A 132 -12.98 5.18 9.60
N ALA A 133 -13.93 5.63 10.41
CA ALA A 133 -14.14 5.12 11.76
C ALA A 133 -15.52 4.46 11.86
N TYR A 134 -15.57 3.30 12.53
CA TYR A 134 -16.80 2.55 12.75
C TYR A 134 -17.04 2.30 14.24
N ALA A 135 -18.29 2.29 14.63
CA ALA A 135 -18.72 1.80 15.93
C ALA A 135 -19.35 0.40 15.78
N ILE A 136 -19.02 -0.50 16.70
CA ILE A 136 -19.61 -1.86 16.70
C ILE A 136 -21.14 -1.77 16.80
N GLY A 137 -21.83 -2.49 15.91
CA GLY A 137 -23.30 -2.47 15.84
C GLY A 137 -23.88 -1.33 15.00
N VAL A 138 -23.06 -0.41 14.50
CA VAL A 138 -23.50 0.70 13.61
C VAL A 138 -22.96 0.47 12.21
N ALA A 139 -23.87 0.33 11.24
CA ALA A 139 -23.50 -0.04 9.86
C ALA A 139 -22.80 1.09 9.10
N GLN A 140 -23.15 2.35 9.35
CA GLN A 140 -22.50 3.48 8.70
C GLN A 140 -21.24 3.89 9.47
N PRO A 141 -20.19 4.37 8.78
CA PRO A 141 -19.05 4.95 9.47
C PRO A 141 -19.50 6.16 10.31
N VAL A 142 -19.01 6.23 11.53
CA VAL A 142 -19.28 7.38 12.44
C VAL A 142 -18.43 8.59 12.07
N SER A 143 -17.36 8.40 11.30
CA SER A 143 -16.53 9.47 10.78
C SER A 143 -15.94 9.08 9.42
N VAL A 144 -15.91 10.05 8.50
CA VAL A 144 -15.21 10.00 7.22
C VAL A 144 -14.38 11.27 7.12
N LEU A 145 -13.07 11.15 7.17
CA LEU A 145 -12.14 12.26 7.05
C LEU A 145 -11.36 12.11 5.74
N VAL A 146 -11.18 13.22 5.05
CA VAL A 146 -10.34 13.36 3.86
C VAL A 146 -9.20 14.31 4.21
N ASP A 147 -7.99 13.96 3.83
CA ASP A 147 -6.81 14.81 3.94
C ASP A 147 -6.07 14.77 2.59
N THR A 148 -6.04 15.91 1.91
CA THR A 148 -5.32 16.05 0.63
C THR A 148 -3.93 16.63 0.79
N PHE A 149 -3.47 16.84 2.03
CA PHE A 149 -2.15 17.41 2.34
C PHE A 149 -1.91 18.76 1.65
N GLY A 150 -2.97 19.57 1.51
CA GLY A 150 -2.93 20.87 0.84
C GLY A 150 -2.82 20.79 -0.68
N THR A 151 -2.96 19.62 -1.31
CA THR A 151 -2.92 19.47 -2.78
C THR A 151 -4.32 19.46 -3.42
N GLY A 152 -5.38 19.59 -2.62
CA GLY A 152 -6.77 19.61 -3.10
C GLY A 152 -7.04 20.76 -4.07
N LYS A 153 -7.74 20.48 -5.17
CA LYS A 153 -8.24 21.50 -6.11
C LYS A 153 -9.52 22.14 -5.63
N ILE A 154 -10.21 21.49 -4.72
CA ILE A 154 -11.36 21.97 -3.96
C ILE A 154 -11.13 21.63 -2.49
N ASP A 155 -11.92 22.23 -1.63
CA ASP A 155 -11.86 22.04 -0.18
C ASP A 155 -12.06 20.58 0.23
N ASP A 156 -11.31 20.11 1.24
CA ASP A 156 -11.36 18.71 1.71
C ASP A 156 -12.74 18.31 2.23
N ASP A 157 -13.50 19.25 2.84
CA ASP A 157 -14.88 18.99 3.26
C ASP A 157 -15.81 18.75 2.07
N LYS A 158 -15.62 19.47 0.96
CA LYS A 158 -16.36 19.21 -0.28
C LYS A 158 -16.00 17.86 -0.89
N ILE A 159 -14.73 17.47 -0.84
CA ILE A 159 -14.31 16.13 -1.26
C ILE A 159 -14.95 15.07 -0.36
N ALA A 160 -15.00 15.29 0.95
CA ALA A 160 -15.65 14.36 1.88
C ALA A 160 -17.17 14.22 1.58
N ASP A 161 -17.85 15.28 1.19
CA ASP A 161 -19.25 15.22 0.77
C ASP A 161 -19.42 14.44 -0.55
N LEU A 162 -18.53 14.63 -1.53
CA LEU A 162 -18.50 13.81 -2.73
C LEU A 162 -18.27 12.33 -2.41
N VAL A 163 -17.40 12.02 -1.45
CA VAL A 163 -17.18 10.65 -0.97
C VAL A 163 -18.47 10.06 -0.41
N ARG A 164 -19.13 10.75 0.51
CA ARG A 164 -20.40 10.29 1.11
C ARG A 164 -21.50 10.07 0.07
N LYS A 165 -21.53 10.89 -0.96
CA LYS A 165 -22.53 10.82 -2.04
C LYS A 165 -22.27 9.64 -3.01
N ASN A 166 -21.01 9.37 -3.34
CA ASN A 166 -20.65 8.43 -4.41
C ASN A 166 -20.24 7.03 -3.92
N PHE A 167 -19.90 6.88 -2.64
CA PHE A 167 -19.43 5.62 -2.08
C PHE A 167 -20.29 5.19 -0.89
N SER A 168 -20.90 4.04 -1.00
CA SER A 168 -21.61 3.45 0.14
C SER A 168 -20.62 2.69 1.02
N LEU A 169 -20.36 3.23 2.21
CA LEU A 169 -19.30 2.77 3.11
C LEU A 169 -19.80 1.86 4.24
N SER A 170 -21.03 1.37 4.19
CA SER A 170 -21.46 0.29 5.10
C SER A 170 -20.74 -1.03 4.75
N PRO A 171 -20.43 -1.90 5.73
CA PRO A 171 -19.70 -3.15 5.46
C PRO A 171 -20.31 -4.01 4.35
N ALA A 172 -21.62 -4.18 4.35
CA ALA A 172 -22.32 -4.94 3.31
C ALA A 172 -22.21 -4.29 1.92
N ALA A 173 -22.28 -2.97 1.85
CA ALA A 173 -22.15 -2.23 0.60
C ALA A 173 -20.72 -2.30 0.06
N ILE A 174 -19.71 -2.18 0.91
CA ILE A 174 -18.30 -2.34 0.54
C ILE A 174 -18.06 -3.75 -0.06
N ILE A 175 -18.52 -4.79 0.65
CA ILE A 175 -18.37 -6.18 0.18
C ILE A 175 -19.00 -6.36 -1.20
N LYS A 176 -20.17 -5.76 -1.41
CA LYS A 176 -20.88 -5.84 -2.71
C LYS A 176 -20.15 -5.02 -3.79
N ALA A 177 -19.79 -3.78 -3.50
CA ALA A 177 -19.19 -2.86 -4.48
C ALA A 177 -17.82 -3.33 -4.96
N LEU A 178 -17.00 -3.88 -4.05
CA LEU A 178 -15.67 -4.38 -4.36
C LEU A 178 -15.65 -5.90 -4.63
N ASP A 179 -16.82 -6.55 -4.65
CA ASP A 179 -16.96 -8.00 -4.87
C ASP A 179 -15.98 -8.83 -4.03
N LEU A 180 -15.95 -8.57 -2.73
CA LEU A 180 -14.96 -9.11 -1.80
C LEU A 180 -15.20 -10.58 -1.40
N ARG A 181 -16.24 -11.23 -1.93
CA ARG A 181 -16.49 -12.66 -1.71
C ARG A 181 -15.73 -13.57 -2.68
N ARG A 182 -15.10 -13.01 -3.71
CA ARG A 182 -14.26 -13.76 -4.64
C ARG A 182 -13.00 -14.31 -3.97
N PRO A 183 -12.40 -15.39 -4.47
CA PRO A 183 -11.18 -15.98 -3.92
C PRO A 183 -9.92 -15.21 -4.39
N ILE A 184 -9.84 -13.91 -4.11
CA ILE A 184 -8.78 -13.01 -4.56
C ILE A 184 -7.62 -12.86 -3.55
N TYR A 185 -7.76 -13.40 -2.34
CA TYR A 185 -6.87 -13.08 -1.22
C TYR A 185 -5.55 -13.84 -1.22
N LYS A 186 -5.49 -15.04 -1.82
CA LYS A 186 -4.23 -15.80 -1.91
C LYS A 186 -3.12 -15.01 -2.59
N GLN A 187 -3.47 -14.26 -3.63
CA GLN A 187 -2.52 -13.47 -4.41
C GLN A 187 -1.96 -12.26 -3.62
N THR A 188 -2.66 -11.79 -2.59
CA THR A 188 -2.23 -10.68 -1.75
C THR A 188 -1.35 -11.10 -0.57
N ALA A 189 -1.16 -12.41 -0.36
CA ALA A 189 -0.34 -12.94 0.73
C ALA A 189 1.17 -12.67 0.55
N ALA A 190 1.59 -12.32 -0.67
CA ALA A 190 2.96 -11.89 -1.00
C ALA A 190 2.92 -10.57 -1.75
N TYR A 191 3.93 -9.73 -1.54
CA TYR A 191 4.13 -8.42 -2.19
C TYR A 191 3.07 -7.36 -1.84
N GLY A 192 2.35 -7.51 -0.74
CA GLY A 192 1.39 -6.53 -0.23
C GLY A 192 0.03 -6.54 -0.92
N HIS A 193 -0.88 -5.73 -0.37
CA HIS A 193 -2.27 -5.65 -0.80
C HIS A 193 -2.57 -4.41 -1.65
N MET A 194 -1.71 -3.38 -1.63
CA MET A 194 -1.95 -2.08 -2.26
C MET A 194 -0.97 -1.82 -3.40
N GLY A 195 -1.37 -1.02 -4.38
CA GLY A 195 -0.53 -0.60 -5.50
C GLY A 195 -0.16 -1.72 -6.48
N ARG A 196 -0.87 -2.85 -6.49
CA ARG A 196 -0.61 -4.00 -7.35
C ARG A 196 -1.23 -3.78 -8.73
N THR A 197 -0.41 -3.85 -9.75
CA THR A 197 -0.82 -3.76 -11.16
C THR A 197 -0.74 -5.09 -11.90
N ASP A 198 -0.12 -6.09 -11.28
CA ASP A 198 0.07 -7.44 -11.78
C ASP A 198 -1.15 -8.36 -11.58
N ILE A 199 -2.09 -7.96 -10.74
CA ILE A 199 -3.32 -8.69 -10.43
C ILE A 199 -4.53 -7.74 -10.40
N ASP A 200 -5.72 -8.26 -10.76
CA ASP A 200 -6.98 -7.48 -10.70
C ASP A 200 -7.52 -7.41 -9.27
N LEU A 201 -7.22 -6.31 -8.61
CA LEU A 201 -7.73 -5.99 -7.28
C LEU A 201 -8.78 -4.88 -7.37
N PRO A 202 -10.03 -5.12 -6.89
CA PRO A 202 -11.13 -4.16 -7.04
C PRO A 202 -10.85 -2.79 -6.42
N TRP A 203 -10.09 -2.73 -5.34
CA TRP A 203 -9.74 -1.49 -4.65
C TRP A 203 -8.67 -0.64 -5.38
N GLU A 204 -8.09 -1.17 -6.45
CA GLU A 204 -7.16 -0.41 -7.31
C GLU A 204 -7.87 0.24 -8.53
N ARG A 205 -9.16 -0.01 -8.73
CA ARG A 205 -9.94 0.55 -9.85
C ARG A 205 -10.21 2.04 -9.66
N THR A 206 -10.31 2.75 -10.80
CA THR A 206 -10.56 4.20 -10.85
C THR A 206 -11.83 4.55 -11.65
N ASP A 207 -12.80 3.64 -11.64
CA ASP A 207 -14.04 3.71 -12.40
C ASP A 207 -15.00 4.84 -11.99
N LYS A 208 -14.77 5.46 -10.83
CA LYS A 208 -15.53 6.63 -10.34
C LYS A 208 -14.88 7.98 -10.69
N ALA A 209 -13.65 7.98 -11.21
CA ALA A 209 -12.86 9.20 -11.39
C ALA A 209 -13.57 10.25 -12.27
N SER A 210 -14.11 9.86 -13.44
CA SER A 210 -14.79 10.78 -14.35
C SER A 210 -16.02 11.42 -13.71
N SER A 211 -16.84 10.62 -13.03
CA SER A 211 -18.03 11.12 -12.32
C SER A 211 -17.70 12.05 -11.17
N LEU A 212 -16.62 11.75 -10.42
CA LEU A 212 -16.15 12.64 -9.34
C LEU A 212 -15.64 13.97 -9.89
N LYS A 213 -14.88 13.95 -10.99
CA LYS A 213 -14.38 15.14 -11.66
C LYS A 213 -15.53 16.05 -12.09
N GLU A 214 -16.53 15.51 -12.80
CA GLU A 214 -17.71 16.23 -13.24
C GLU A 214 -18.49 16.86 -12.07
N GLN A 215 -18.73 16.09 -11.00
CA GLN A 215 -19.44 16.56 -9.81
C GLN A 215 -18.65 17.61 -9.02
N ALA A 216 -17.33 17.64 -9.14
CA ALA A 216 -16.47 18.67 -8.55
C ALA A 216 -16.44 19.97 -9.37
N GLY A 217 -16.95 19.96 -10.61
CA GLY A 217 -16.92 21.10 -11.52
C GLY A 217 -15.55 21.35 -12.18
N LEU A 218 -14.76 20.29 -12.39
CA LEU A 218 -13.40 20.34 -12.96
C LEU A 218 -13.30 19.75 -14.38
#